data_c42f5aca4cce70a32f63c14d6ed477e6
#
_entry.id   c42f5aca4cce70a32f63c14d6ed477e6
#
_cell.length_a   1.000
_cell.length_b   1.000
_cell.length_c   1.000
_cell.angle_alpha   90.00
_cell.angle_beta   90.00
_cell.angle_gamma   90.00
#
_symmetry.space_group_name_H-M   'P 1'
#
loop_
_entity.id
_entity.type
_entity.pdbx_description
1 polymer ?
#
loop_
_entity_poly.entity_id
_entity_poly.type
_entity_poly.pdbx_seq_one_letter_code
_entity_poly.pdbx_strand_id
1 'polypeptide(L)'
;MNASEYGDVPQNRERIYIVAFRDKKDYANFSMPLPMELKKTLRDVIDFEKKQDDKYYYSSKNCKFYKELKRDMKNKHTIYQWRRVYVRENKSNLVPTLTANMGTGGHNVPLILTDDNKIRKLTPRECFRVQGFPKEFVLPEQSNTRLYKQAGNSVVVPVIKRIADNIASAVKET
;
A
#
# COMPACT_ATOMS: atom_id res chain seq x y z
N MET A 1 -5.94 12.76 6.01
CA MET A 1 -6.04 12.54 4.55
C MET A 1 -5.87 11.05 4.29
N ASN A 2 -6.75 10.44 3.50
CA ASN A 2 -6.64 9.04 3.08
C ASN A 2 -5.88 8.95 1.75
N ALA A 3 -5.03 7.94 1.58
CA ALA A 3 -4.21 7.75 0.39
C ALA A 3 -5.04 7.61 -0.89
N SER A 4 -6.17 6.90 -0.83
CA SER A 4 -7.07 6.70 -1.97
C SER A 4 -7.81 7.97 -2.41
N GLU A 5 -7.99 8.92 -1.50
CA GLU A 5 -8.71 10.17 -1.77
C GLU A 5 -7.79 11.34 -2.15
N TYR A 6 -6.50 11.26 -1.79
CA TYR A 6 -5.56 12.37 -1.95
C TYR A 6 -4.32 12.03 -2.78
N GLY A 7 -4.09 10.74 -3.12
CA GLY A 7 -2.86 10.29 -3.76
C GLY A 7 -3.04 9.43 -5.00
N ASP A 8 -4.27 9.16 -5.44
CA ASP A 8 -4.55 8.24 -6.55
C ASP A 8 -3.79 6.91 -6.42
N VAL A 9 -3.83 6.33 -5.23
CA VAL A 9 -3.31 4.98 -4.97
C VAL A 9 -4.38 4.12 -4.29
N PRO A 10 -4.58 2.86 -4.70
CA PRO A 10 -5.64 2.01 -4.18
C PRO A 10 -5.30 1.46 -2.79
N GLN A 11 -5.08 2.36 -1.83
CA GLN A 11 -4.76 2.02 -0.44
C GLN A 11 -5.63 2.80 0.54
N ASN A 12 -6.24 2.12 1.48
CA ASN A 12 -6.87 2.74 2.63
C ASN A 12 -5.79 2.99 3.70
N ARG A 13 -5.23 4.23 3.69
CA ARG A 13 -4.21 4.68 4.64
C ARG A 13 -4.48 6.11 5.05
N GLU A 14 -5.09 6.28 6.19
CA GLU A 14 -5.33 7.60 6.79
C GLU A 14 -4.11 8.04 7.60
N ARG A 15 -3.71 9.30 7.39
CA ARG A 15 -2.64 9.94 8.18
C ARG A 15 -2.99 11.40 8.42
N ILE A 16 -2.53 11.90 9.56
CA ILE A 16 -2.55 13.32 9.90
C ILE A 16 -1.28 13.92 9.30
N TYR A 17 -1.44 15.06 8.62
CA TYR A 17 -0.35 15.88 8.13
C TYR A 17 -0.43 17.23 8.81
N ILE A 18 0.66 17.67 9.44
CA ILE A 18 0.79 18.95 10.11
C ILE A 18 1.82 19.74 9.33
N VAL A 19 1.41 20.89 8.77
CA VAL A 19 2.28 21.82 8.07
C VAL A 19 2.36 23.09 8.91
N ALA A 20 3.57 23.56 9.15
CA ALA A 20 3.81 24.76 9.93
C ALA A 20 4.75 25.68 9.15
N PHE A 21 4.49 26.99 9.24
CA PHE A 21 5.31 28.02 8.64
C PHE A 21 5.84 28.95 9.73
N ARG A 22 7.08 29.45 9.54
CA ARG A 22 7.65 30.46 10.42
C ARG A 22 6.97 31.81 10.15
N ASP A 23 6.74 32.12 8.88
CA ASP A 23 6.23 33.42 8.48
C ASP A 23 4.72 33.36 8.22
N LYS A 24 3.98 34.33 8.76
CA LYS A 24 2.51 34.39 8.62
C LYS A 24 2.06 34.57 7.16
N LYS A 25 2.86 35.22 6.33
CA LYS A 25 2.58 35.44 4.91
C LYS A 25 2.56 34.12 4.17
N ASP A 26 3.56 33.27 4.34
CA ASP A 26 3.63 31.94 3.74
C ASP A 26 2.46 31.05 4.19
N TYR A 27 2.11 31.13 5.47
CA TYR A 27 0.92 30.42 5.99
C TYR A 27 -0.38 30.90 5.34
N ALA A 28 -0.54 32.21 5.11
CA ALA A 28 -1.74 32.77 4.49
C ALA A 28 -1.91 32.33 3.02
N ASN A 29 -0.82 32.06 2.32
CA ASN A 29 -0.81 31.61 0.93
C ASN A 29 -0.94 30.08 0.79
N PHE A 30 -0.85 29.35 1.90
CA PHE A 30 -0.89 27.88 1.87
C PHE A 30 -2.30 27.33 2.02
N SER A 31 -2.62 26.33 1.22
CA SER A 31 -3.80 25.48 1.40
C SER A 31 -3.44 24.01 1.30
N MET A 32 -4.13 23.15 2.05
CA MET A 32 -4.00 21.70 1.92
C MET A 32 -4.56 21.23 0.57
N PRO A 33 -4.00 20.17 -0.05
CA PRO A 33 -4.55 19.60 -1.28
C PRO A 33 -6.02 19.20 -1.12
N LEU A 34 -6.82 19.43 -2.14
CA LEU A 34 -8.21 18.98 -2.20
C LEU A 34 -8.26 17.45 -2.49
N PRO A 35 -9.34 16.77 -2.11
CA PRO A 35 -9.57 15.39 -2.53
C PRO A 35 -9.55 15.25 -4.06
N MET A 36 -9.25 14.06 -4.54
CA MET A 36 -9.24 13.71 -5.95
C MET A 36 -9.89 12.34 -6.16
N GLU A 37 -10.35 12.09 -7.38
CA GLU A 37 -10.89 10.80 -7.75
C GLU A 37 -9.78 9.73 -7.82
N LEU A 38 -10.04 8.56 -7.26
CA LEU A 38 -9.19 7.39 -7.40
C LEU A 38 -9.39 6.76 -8.78
N LYS A 39 -8.37 6.81 -9.63
CA LYS A 39 -8.38 6.19 -10.97
C LYS A 39 -7.64 4.86 -11.02
N LYS A 40 -6.61 4.69 -10.19
CA LYS A 40 -5.82 3.47 -10.13
C LYS A 40 -6.56 2.33 -9.42
N THR A 41 -6.46 1.17 -10.02
CA THR A 41 -6.98 -0.10 -9.51
C THR A 41 -5.90 -0.92 -8.81
N LEU A 42 -6.28 -2.03 -8.19
CA LEU A 42 -5.32 -2.98 -7.62
C LEU A 42 -4.37 -3.54 -8.69
N ARG A 43 -4.84 -3.75 -9.93
CA ARG A 43 -4.04 -4.30 -11.03
C ARG A 43 -2.97 -3.34 -11.55
N ASP A 44 -3.10 -2.05 -11.29
CA ASP A 44 -2.06 -1.07 -11.63
C ASP A 44 -0.85 -1.13 -10.69
N VAL A 45 -1.03 -1.68 -9.49
CA VAL A 45 0.02 -1.71 -8.44
C VAL A 45 0.42 -3.13 -8.01
N ILE A 46 -0.36 -4.16 -8.36
CA ILE A 46 -0.16 -5.56 -7.97
C ILE A 46 -0.17 -6.45 -9.21
N ASP A 47 0.80 -7.36 -9.32
CA ASP A 47 0.94 -8.30 -10.43
C ASP A 47 0.16 -9.60 -10.17
N PHE A 48 -1.11 -9.68 -10.55
CA PHE A 48 -1.94 -10.88 -10.36
C PHE A 48 -1.56 -12.04 -11.30
N GLU A 49 -1.04 -11.73 -12.47
CA GLU A 49 -0.70 -12.69 -13.53
C GLU A 49 0.76 -13.16 -13.44
N LYS A 50 1.65 -12.26 -13.07
CA LYS A 50 3.09 -12.53 -13.09
C LYS A 50 3.49 -13.50 -11.96
N LYS A 51 4.14 -14.61 -12.33
CA LYS A 51 4.76 -15.51 -11.38
C LYS A 51 5.84 -14.78 -10.58
N GLN A 52 5.81 -14.93 -9.26
CA GLN A 52 6.80 -14.41 -8.32
C GLN A 52 7.64 -15.55 -7.75
N ASP A 53 8.68 -15.23 -6.96
CA ASP A 53 9.47 -16.24 -6.25
C ASP A 53 8.60 -17.08 -5.30
N ASP A 54 8.89 -18.35 -5.17
CA ASP A 54 8.12 -19.31 -4.37
C ASP A 54 7.99 -18.93 -2.90
N LYS A 55 8.93 -18.14 -2.37
CA LYS A 55 8.91 -17.61 -0.99
C LYS A 55 7.71 -16.71 -0.67
N TYR A 56 7.00 -16.21 -1.68
CA TYR A 56 5.80 -15.38 -1.50
C TYR A 56 4.52 -16.18 -1.46
N TYR A 57 4.55 -17.44 -1.92
CA TYR A 57 3.37 -18.29 -2.01
C TYR A 57 3.09 -19.07 -0.74
N TYR A 58 1.81 -19.21 -0.44
CA TYR A 58 1.31 -20.06 0.63
C TYR A 58 0.91 -21.42 0.10
N SER A 59 1.19 -22.44 0.91
CA SER A 59 0.85 -23.84 0.65
C SER A 59 0.55 -24.55 1.97
N SER A 60 0.06 -25.78 1.91
CA SER A 60 -0.13 -26.62 3.08
C SER A 60 1.16 -26.93 3.85
N LYS A 61 2.32 -26.79 3.20
CA LYS A 61 3.64 -27.05 3.81
C LYS A 61 4.15 -25.89 4.66
N ASN A 62 3.76 -24.64 4.33
CA ASN A 62 4.32 -23.44 4.96
C ASN A 62 3.27 -22.54 5.63
N CYS A 63 1.98 -22.91 5.61
CA CYS A 63 0.90 -22.12 6.18
C CYS A 63 -0.13 -23.00 6.89
N LYS A 64 -0.22 -22.86 8.21
CA LYS A 64 -1.12 -23.67 9.07
C LYS A 64 -2.61 -23.47 8.72
N PHE A 65 -3.00 -22.27 8.24
CA PHE A 65 -4.38 -21.91 7.87
C PHE A 65 -4.60 -21.90 6.36
N TYR A 66 -3.78 -22.65 5.60
CA TYR A 66 -3.89 -22.70 4.14
C TYR A 66 -5.23 -23.28 3.66
N LYS A 67 -5.81 -24.23 4.41
CA LYS A 67 -7.12 -24.82 4.07
C LYS A 67 -8.23 -23.76 4.08
N GLU A 68 -8.23 -22.90 5.10
CA GLU A 68 -9.18 -21.80 5.26
C GLU A 68 -8.98 -20.75 4.16
N LEU A 69 -7.73 -20.38 3.85
CA LEU A 69 -7.43 -19.48 2.74
C LEU A 69 -7.98 -20.05 1.41
N LYS A 70 -7.72 -21.33 1.11
CA LYS A 70 -8.18 -21.96 -0.12
C LYS A 70 -9.71 -22.07 -0.19
N ARG A 71 -10.37 -22.31 0.95
CA ARG A 71 -11.82 -22.36 1.04
C ARG A 71 -12.46 -20.99 0.78
N ASP A 72 -11.92 -19.92 1.38
CA ASP A 72 -12.60 -18.61 1.47
C ASP A 72 -12.13 -17.60 0.43
N MET A 73 -10.91 -17.72 -0.11
CA MET A 73 -10.41 -16.84 -1.17
C MET A 73 -10.94 -17.29 -2.53
N LYS A 74 -11.91 -16.55 -3.10
CA LYS A 74 -12.56 -16.88 -4.39
C LYS A 74 -12.43 -15.77 -5.42
N ASN A 75 -12.38 -14.52 -4.98
CA ASN A 75 -12.30 -13.35 -5.84
C ASN A 75 -10.84 -13.01 -6.17
N LYS A 76 -10.51 -12.93 -7.47
CA LYS A 76 -9.17 -12.60 -8.01
C LYS A 76 -8.96 -11.09 -8.21
N HIS A 77 -9.90 -10.27 -7.78
CA HIS A 77 -9.87 -8.82 -8.01
C HIS A 77 -9.80 -8.03 -6.70
N THR A 78 -9.48 -8.68 -5.59
CA THR A 78 -9.46 -8.06 -4.27
C THR A 78 -8.28 -8.51 -3.41
N ILE A 79 -8.17 -7.89 -2.25
CA ILE A 79 -7.18 -8.19 -1.22
C ILE A 79 -7.83 -8.95 -0.08
N TYR A 80 -7.11 -9.92 0.47
CA TYR A 80 -7.51 -10.69 1.63
C TYR A 80 -6.53 -10.49 2.79
N GLN A 81 -7.01 -10.77 3.99
CA GLN A 81 -6.19 -10.85 5.20
C GLN A 81 -6.63 -12.03 6.05
N TRP A 82 -5.70 -12.76 6.62
CA TRP A 82 -5.99 -13.71 7.70
C TRP A 82 -6.18 -12.96 9.01
N ARG A 83 -7.37 -13.03 9.60
CA ARG A 83 -7.74 -12.31 10.83
C ARG A 83 -7.80 -13.21 12.05
N ARG A 84 -6.79 -14.09 12.22
CA ARG A 84 -6.59 -15.08 13.30
C ARG A 84 -7.52 -16.29 13.25
N VAL A 85 -8.81 -16.11 12.98
CA VAL A 85 -9.83 -17.16 12.97
C VAL A 85 -10.64 -17.23 11.66
N TYR A 86 -10.55 -16.21 10.80
CA TYR A 86 -11.24 -16.17 9.52
C TYR A 86 -10.45 -15.41 8.46
N VAL A 87 -10.81 -15.63 7.21
CA VAL A 87 -10.31 -14.87 6.05
C VAL A 87 -11.20 -13.67 5.82
N ARG A 88 -10.63 -12.48 5.90
CA ARG A 88 -11.33 -11.24 5.57
C ARG A 88 -11.09 -10.89 4.12
N GLU A 89 -12.15 -10.82 3.32
CA GLU A 89 -12.15 -10.20 1.99
C GLU A 89 -12.29 -8.68 2.12
N ASN A 90 -11.47 -7.94 1.39
CA ASN A 90 -11.61 -6.49 1.32
C ASN A 90 -12.58 -6.09 0.20
N LYS A 91 -13.79 -5.70 0.58
CA LYS A 91 -14.87 -5.36 -0.35
C LYS A 91 -14.71 -3.97 -1.00
N SER A 92 -13.81 -3.13 -0.50
CA SER A 92 -13.56 -1.78 -1.06
C SER A 92 -12.58 -1.77 -2.23
N ASN A 93 -11.97 -2.91 -2.58
CA ASN A 93 -10.90 -3.02 -3.57
C ASN A 93 -9.70 -2.10 -3.30
N LEU A 94 -9.43 -1.83 -2.03
CA LEU A 94 -8.27 -1.06 -1.58
C LEU A 94 -7.33 -1.97 -0.80
N VAL A 95 -6.03 -1.76 -0.94
CA VAL A 95 -5.04 -2.39 -0.06
C VAL A 95 -5.22 -1.81 1.34
N PRO A 96 -5.34 -2.61 2.40
CA PRO A 96 -5.35 -2.10 3.77
C PRO A 96 -4.03 -1.42 4.10
N THR A 97 -4.01 -0.57 5.11
CA THR A 97 -2.79 0.09 5.56
C THR A 97 -1.64 -0.92 5.71
N LEU A 98 -0.59 -0.73 4.93
CA LEU A 98 0.64 -1.51 5.05
C LEU A 98 1.33 -1.16 6.37
N THR A 99 1.73 -2.19 7.13
CA THR A 99 2.36 -2.04 8.44
C THR A 99 3.82 -2.52 8.41
N ALA A 100 4.65 -1.96 9.29
CA ALA A 100 6.08 -2.30 9.36
C ALA A 100 6.35 -3.78 9.68
N ASN A 101 5.42 -4.47 10.35
CA ASN A 101 5.57 -5.85 10.77
C ASN A 101 4.99 -6.88 9.79
N MET A 102 4.43 -6.47 8.65
CA MET A 102 3.81 -7.39 7.69
C MET A 102 4.79 -8.42 7.11
N GLY A 103 6.08 -8.11 7.08
CA GLY A 103 7.13 -9.01 6.60
C GLY A 103 7.40 -10.22 7.50
N THR A 104 7.02 -10.16 8.77
CA THR A 104 7.18 -11.24 9.75
C THR A 104 5.95 -12.15 9.84
N GLY A 105 4.94 -11.90 9.01
CA GLY A 105 3.68 -12.67 9.02
C GLY A 105 2.60 -12.03 9.90
N GLY A 106 1.60 -12.83 10.26
CA GLY A 106 0.50 -12.39 11.10
C GLY A 106 -0.74 -11.93 10.34
N HIS A 107 -1.65 -11.28 11.05
CA HIS A 107 -3.00 -10.96 10.56
C HIS A 107 -3.10 -9.69 9.70
N ASN A 108 -2.00 -8.94 9.58
CA ASN A 108 -1.96 -7.70 8.78
C ASN A 108 -1.35 -7.89 7.38
N VAL A 109 -0.94 -9.11 7.03
CA VAL A 109 -0.33 -9.39 5.72
C VAL A 109 -1.41 -9.35 4.64
N PRO A 110 -1.27 -8.48 3.61
CA PRO A 110 -2.16 -8.51 2.48
C PRO A 110 -1.91 -9.75 1.61
N LEU A 111 -2.95 -10.48 1.30
CA LEU A 111 -2.94 -11.69 0.47
C LEU A 111 -3.76 -11.48 -0.79
N ILE A 112 -3.37 -12.13 -1.88
CA ILE A 112 -4.13 -12.19 -3.12
C ILE A 112 -4.31 -13.63 -3.57
N LEU A 113 -5.40 -13.86 -4.32
CA LEU A 113 -5.58 -15.03 -5.18
C LEU A 113 -5.12 -14.63 -6.58
N THR A 114 -4.08 -15.27 -7.09
CA THR A 114 -3.52 -15.01 -8.42
C THR A 114 -4.41 -15.57 -9.53
N ASP A 115 -4.20 -15.14 -10.76
CA ASP A 115 -5.00 -15.59 -11.90
C ASP A 115 -4.83 -17.10 -12.18
N ASP A 116 -3.68 -17.69 -11.79
CA ASP A 116 -3.43 -19.14 -11.81
C ASP A 116 -3.90 -19.89 -10.53
N ASN A 117 -4.78 -19.26 -9.73
CA ASN A 117 -5.39 -19.82 -8.52
C ASN A 117 -4.40 -20.16 -7.38
N LYS A 118 -3.27 -19.49 -7.32
CA LYS A 118 -2.34 -19.60 -6.20
C LYS A 118 -2.55 -18.48 -5.20
N ILE A 119 -2.23 -18.74 -3.95
CA ILE A 119 -2.36 -17.76 -2.87
C ILE A 119 -0.97 -17.25 -2.53
N ARG A 120 -0.80 -15.94 -2.54
CA ARG A 120 0.47 -15.31 -2.12
C ARG A 120 0.28 -14.01 -1.37
N LYS A 121 1.30 -13.61 -0.64
CA LYS A 121 1.43 -12.25 -0.12
C LYS A 121 1.95 -11.30 -1.19
N LEU A 122 1.75 -9.99 -0.99
CA LEU A 122 2.38 -8.99 -1.83
C LEU A 122 3.91 -9.07 -1.70
N THR A 123 4.62 -8.82 -2.79
CA THR A 123 6.07 -8.65 -2.79
C THR A 123 6.47 -7.29 -2.21
N PRO A 124 7.72 -7.09 -1.75
CA PRO A 124 8.18 -5.75 -1.35
C PRO A 124 8.00 -4.71 -2.46
N ARG A 125 8.29 -5.06 -3.71
CA ARG A 125 8.10 -4.17 -4.87
C ARG A 125 6.65 -3.69 -5.00
N GLU A 126 5.70 -4.60 -4.88
CA GLU A 126 4.27 -4.25 -4.91
C GLU A 126 3.89 -3.36 -3.72
N CYS A 127 4.43 -3.62 -2.53
CA CYS A 127 4.19 -2.76 -1.36
C CYS A 127 4.68 -1.32 -1.59
N PHE A 128 5.83 -1.12 -2.23
CA PHE A 128 6.31 0.21 -2.60
C PHE A 128 5.43 0.85 -3.69
N ARG A 129 4.99 0.09 -4.70
CA ARG A 129 4.02 0.59 -5.71
C ARG A 129 2.69 1.01 -5.07
N VAL A 130 2.19 0.27 -4.11
CA VAL A 130 1.00 0.64 -3.30
C VAL A 130 1.21 1.93 -2.51
N GLN A 131 2.43 2.26 -2.12
CA GLN A 131 2.78 3.55 -1.52
C GLN A 131 3.01 4.66 -2.57
N GLY A 132 2.84 4.35 -3.86
CA GLY A 132 2.98 5.32 -4.95
C GLY A 132 4.42 5.59 -5.37
N PHE A 133 5.39 4.75 -4.98
CA PHE A 133 6.74 4.84 -5.52
C PHE A 133 6.74 4.51 -7.01
N PRO A 134 7.50 5.23 -7.84
CA PRO A 134 7.56 5.00 -9.27
C PRO A 134 8.18 3.64 -9.62
N LYS A 135 7.96 3.17 -10.85
CA LYS A 135 8.48 1.87 -11.32
C LYS A 135 10.00 1.83 -11.32
N GLU A 136 10.62 2.95 -11.58
CA GLU A 136 12.06 3.17 -11.67
C GLU A 136 12.75 3.19 -10.29
N PHE A 137 11.97 3.29 -9.22
CA PHE A 137 12.53 3.30 -7.87
C PHE A 137 13.30 2.01 -7.60
N VAL A 138 14.62 2.12 -7.42
CA VAL A 138 15.50 0.98 -7.14
C VAL A 138 15.37 0.57 -5.69
N LEU A 139 14.95 -0.67 -5.46
CA LEU A 139 14.95 -1.23 -4.10
C LEU A 139 16.38 -1.56 -3.70
N PRO A 140 16.82 -1.18 -2.49
CA PRO A 140 18.15 -1.53 -2.00
C PRO A 140 18.29 -3.05 -1.82
N GLU A 141 19.51 -3.55 -1.94
CA GLU A 141 19.84 -4.95 -1.66
C GLU A 141 19.75 -5.24 -0.15
N GLN A 142 18.57 -5.63 0.28
CA GLN A 142 18.27 -5.93 1.67
C GLN A 142 17.33 -7.13 1.80
N SER A 143 17.25 -7.68 3.02
CA SER A 143 16.29 -8.75 3.30
C SER A 143 14.84 -8.28 3.09
N ASN A 144 13.98 -9.20 2.63
CA ASN A 144 12.56 -8.89 2.45
C ASN A 144 11.91 -8.30 3.71
N THR A 145 12.29 -8.78 4.89
CA THR A 145 11.77 -8.27 6.17
C THR A 145 12.05 -6.78 6.34
N ARG A 146 13.28 -6.34 5.99
CA ARG A 146 13.65 -4.91 6.03
C ARG A 146 12.89 -4.10 4.98
N LEU A 147 12.77 -4.61 3.76
CA LEU A 147 12.02 -3.95 2.68
C LEU A 147 10.54 -3.78 3.06
N TYR A 148 9.90 -4.79 3.63
CA TYR A 148 8.52 -4.67 4.12
C TYR A 148 8.41 -3.63 5.24
N LYS A 149 9.38 -3.61 6.17
CA LYS A 149 9.42 -2.61 7.25
C LYS A 149 9.54 -1.20 6.70
N GLN A 150 10.40 -0.99 5.70
CA GLN A 150 10.57 0.29 5.02
C GLN A 150 9.29 0.70 4.29
N ALA A 151 8.67 -0.18 3.50
CA ALA A 151 7.41 0.10 2.83
C ALA A 151 6.29 0.46 3.81
N GLY A 152 6.15 -0.28 4.93
CA GLY A 152 5.13 -0.01 5.94
C GLY A 152 5.34 1.31 6.70
N ASN A 153 6.59 1.71 6.93
CA ASN A 153 6.95 2.97 7.58
C ASN A 153 7.03 4.16 6.63
N SER A 154 6.99 3.92 5.31
CA SER A 154 7.08 5.00 4.33
C SER A 154 5.79 5.82 4.27
N VAL A 155 5.90 6.95 3.59
CA VAL A 155 4.78 7.82 3.24
C VAL A 155 4.15 7.40 1.91
N VAL A 156 2.94 7.86 1.64
CA VAL A 156 2.33 7.77 0.30
C VAL A 156 2.89 8.91 -0.55
N VAL A 157 3.77 8.57 -1.49
CA VAL A 157 4.55 9.52 -2.29
C VAL A 157 3.68 10.59 -2.98
N PRO A 158 2.58 10.23 -3.70
CA PRO A 158 1.76 11.24 -4.35
C PRO A 158 1.08 12.23 -3.38
N VAL A 159 0.70 11.79 -2.18
CA VAL A 159 0.11 12.68 -1.17
C VAL A 159 1.14 13.70 -0.70
N ILE A 160 2.35 13.24 -0.35
CA ILE A 160 3.44 14.12 0.09
C ILE A 160 3.84 15.08 -1.02
N LYS A 161 3.92 14.59 -2.26
CA LYS A 161 4.24 15.46 -3.42
C LYS A 161 3.25 16.63 -3.53
N ARG A 162 1.95 16.37 -3.46
CA ARG A 162 0.92 17.42 -3.55
C ARG A 162 1.01 18.43 -2.40
N ILE A 163 1.29 17.96 -1.17
CA ILE A 163 1.52 18.86 -0.03
C ILE A 163 2.77 19.72 -0.28
N ALA A 164 3.87 19.11 -0.74
CA ALA A 164 5.12 19.80 -1.00
C ALA A 164 4.99 20.83 -2.14
N ASP A 165 4.26 20.50 -3.21
CA ASP A 165 3.98 21.42 -4.31
C ASP A 165 3.22 22.67 -3.80
N ASN A 166 2.22 22.48 -2.92
CA ASN A 166 1.46 23.61 -2.33
C ASN A 166 2.33 24.45 -1.37
N ILE A 167 3.23 23.81 -0.60
CA ILE A 167 4.21 24.53 0.23
C ILE A 167 5.14 25.37 -0.66
N ALA A 168 5.69 24.76 -1.72
CA ALA A 168 6.60 25.44 -2.63
C ALA A 168 5.93 26.64 -3.34
N SER A 169 4.64 26.54 -3.68
CA SER A 169 3.87 27.66 -4.24
C SER A 169 3.68 28.77 -3.21
N ALA A 170 3.27 28.43 -1.99
CA ALA A 170 3.05 29.42 -0.92
C ALA A 170 4.29 30.25 -0.58
N VAL A 171 5.48 29.62 -0.59
CA VAL A 171 6.76 30.33 -0.32
C VAL A 171 7.26 31.14 -1.51
N LYS A 172 6.96 30.72 -2.77
CA LYS A 172 7.40 31.45 -3.97
C LYS A 172 6.63 32.77 -4.20
N GLU A 173 5.40 32.86 -3.73
CA GLU A 173 4.57 34.06 -3.84
C GLU A 173 4.96 35.14 -2.80
N THR A 174 5.97 34.85 -2.00
CA THR A 174 6.56 35.77 -1.02
C THR A 174 7.79 36.45 -1.54
#